data_20cf432d4b62c1f2a3dda78043a24cf3
#
_entry.id   20cf432d4b62c1f2a3dda78043a24cf3
#
_cell.length_a   1.000
_cell.length_b   1.000
_cell.length_c   1.000
_cell.angle_alpha   90.00
_cell.angle_beta   90.00
_cell.angle_gamma   90.00
#
_symmetry.space_group_name_H-M   'P 1'
#
loop_
_entity.id
_entity.type
_entity.pdbx_description
1 polymer ?
#
loop_
_entity_poly.entity_id
_entity_poly.type
_entity_poly.pdbx_seq_one_letter_code
_entity_poly.pdbx_strand_id
1 'polypeptide(L)'
;MASPRRRAVASLLVAALGTAAGQARCRPDRIIQPDGSFFFRGCREATVFGRRIGDEGIARLVEAIPPSLKLLDIWSSGIGPLGAVALGKMLETNTGLEKLYMNENEIGPAGAKALAAGLAKNRGLNTLWLSSCGVGDEGATALAGALSKTQAQTLEVLDLWNNSIGPTGAPAGTH
;
A
#
# COMPACT_ATOMS: atom_id res chain seq x y z
N MET A 1 -6.42 3.36 -47.41
CA MET A 1 -7.06 4.13 -46.32
C MET A 1 -7.91 3.19 -45.51
N ALA A 2 -7.44 2.71 -44.36
CA ALA A 2 -8.14 1.76 -43.51
C ALA A 2 -8.92 2.52 -42.43
N SER A 3 -10.23 2.26 -42.35
CA SER A 3 -11.22 2.91 -41.50
C SER A 3 -10.92 2.80 -40.02
N PRO A 4 -11.12 3.85 -39.20
CA PRO A 4 -10.80 3.88 -37.77
C PRO A 4 -11.73 2.99 -36.90
N ARG A 5 -12.74 2.34 -37.49
CA ARG A 5 -13.70 1.49 -36.75
C ARG A 5 -13.18 0.11 -36.33
N ARG A 6 -12.02 -0.33 -36.80
CA ARG A 6 -11.48 -1.67 -36.46
C ARG A 6 -10.62 -1.70 -35.18
N ARG A 7 -10.22 -0.54 -34.60
CA ARG A 7 -9.43 -0.48 -33.36
C ARG A 7 -10.27 -0.53 -32.07
N ALA A 8 -11.54 -0.19 -32.13
CA ALA A 8 -12.40 -0.18 -30.96
C ALA A 8 -12.96 -1.56 -30.56
N VAL A 9 -12.98 -2.53 -31.49
CA VAL A 9 -13.59 -3.86 -31.24
C VAL A 9 -12.60 -4.83 -30.58
N ALA A 10 -11.30 -4.65 -30.77
CA ALA A 10 -10.30 -5.51 -30.13
C ALA A 10 -10.14 -5.26 -28.61
N SER A 11 -10.48 -4.06 -28.14
CA SER A 11 -10.39 -3.70 -26.71
C SER A 11 -11.59 -4.23 -25.88
N LEU A 12 -12.71 -4.55 -26.52
CA LEU A 12 -13.91 -5.05 -25.80
C LEU A 12 -13.93 -6.57 -25.63
N LEU A 13 -13.16 -7.32 -26.40
CA LEU A 13 -13.21 -8.80 -26.35
C LEU A 13 -12.33 -9.41 -25.27
N VAL A 14 -11.36 -8.66 -24.71
CA VAL A 14 -10.52 -9.12 -23.59
C VAL A 14 -11.25 -8.99 -22.24
N ALA A 15 -12.32 -8.20 -22.17
CA ALA A 15 -13.10 -7.95 -20.95
C ALA A 15 -14.12 -9.06 -20.59
N ALA A 16 -14.33 -10.06 -21.46
CA ALA A 16 -15.43 -11.02 -21.31
C ALA A 16 -15.02 -12.43 -20.82
N LEU A 17 -13.73 -12.70 -20.60
CA LEU A 17 -13.26 -14.02 -20.16
C LEU A 17 -12.60 -13.96 -18.77
N GLY A 18 -13.38 -13.71 -17.73
CA GLY A 18 -12.86 -13.66 -16.37
C GLY A 18 -13.90 -13.64 -15.28
N THR A 19 -14.94 -14.43 -15.39
CA THR A 19 -15.84 -14.75 -14.27
C THR A 19 -15.45 -16.10 -13.70
N ALA A 20 -14.40 -16.16 -12.91
CA ALA A 20 -14.25 -17.17 -11.87
C ALA A 20 -14.26 -16.41 -10.53
N ALA A 21 -15.34 -16.54 -9.80
CA ALA A 21 -15.47 -16.11 -8.42
C ALA A 21 -14.41 -16.82 -7.57
N GLY A 22 -13.34 -16.12 -7.19
CA GLY A 22 -12.28 -16.67 -6.34
C GLY A 22 -11.10 -15.73 -6.35
N GLN A 23 -10.89 -15.02 -5.26
CA GLN A 23 -9.66 -14.34 -4.81
C GLN A 23 -8.58 -14.13 -5.88
N ALA A 24 -8.82 -13.25 -6.85
CA ALA A 24 -7.83 -13.02 -7.89
C ALA A 24 -6.68 -12.18 -7.32
N ARG A 25 -5.54 -12.84 -7.09
CA ARG A 25 -4.27 -12.15 -6.89
C ARG A 25 -3.82 -11.59 -8.22
N CYS A 26 -3.76 -10.28 -8.33
CA CYS A 26 -3.32 -9.61 -9.54
C CYS A 26 -1.83 -9.30 -9.48
N ARG A 27 -1.12 -9.64 -10.56
CA ARG A 27 0.31 -9.39 -10.73
C ARG A 27 0.56 -8.03 -11.42
N PRO A 28 1.78 -7.49 -11.38
CA PRO A 28 2.12 -6.19 -11.96
C PRO A 28 1.69 -6.03 -13.42
N ASP A 29 1.87 -7.06 -14.24
CA ASP A 29 1.52 -7.08 -15.66
C ASP A 29 0.01 -6.92 -15.94
N ARG A 30 -0.83 -7.22 -14.94
CA ARG A 30 -2.28 -6.98 -15.01
C ARG A 30 -2.70 -5.64 -14.42
N ILE A 31 -1.93 -5.12 -13.47
CA ILE A 31 -2.25 -3.90 -12.73
C ILE A 31 -1.69 -2.68 -13.42
N ILE A 32 -0.44 -2.74 -13.89
CA ILE A 32 0.27 -1.62 -14.52
C ILE A 32 -0.01 -1.64 -16.01
N GLN A 33 -0.67 -0.61 -16.52
CA GLN A 33 -0.95 -0.47 -17.94
C GLN A 33 0.25 0.11 -18.70
N PRO A 34 0.32 -0.05 -20.03
CA PRO A 34 1.42 0.50 -20.84
C PRO A 34 1.57 2.02 -20.76
N ASP A 35 0.51 2.75 -20.41
CA ASP A 35 0.50 4.20 -20.19
C ASP A 35 0.88 4.60 -18.75
N GLY A 36 1.26 3.63 -17.92
CA GLY A 36 1.61 3.83 -16.51
C GLY A 36 0.43 4.05 -15.57
N SER A 37 -0.80 3.87 -16.05
CA SER A 37 -1.98 3.87 -15.18
C SER A 37 -2.14 2.53 -14.45
N PHE A 38 -2.96 2.52 -13.39
CA PHE A 38 -3.22 1.33 -12.58
C PHE A 38 -4.66 0.85 -12.73
N PHE A 39 -4.85 -0.47 -12.81
CA PHE A 39 -6.14 -1.07 -13.02
C PHE A 39 -6.34 -2.32 -12.15
N PHE A 40 -7.28 -2.25 -11.20
CA PHE A 40 -7.50 -3.28 -10.18
C PHE A 40 -8.79 -4.08 -10.36
N ARG A 41 -9.42 -4.06 -11.54
CA ARG A 41 -10.73 -4.72 -11.74
C ARG A 41 -10.68 -6.21 -11.41
N GLY A 42 -11.50 -6.61 -10.44
CA GLY A 42 -11.59 -8.01 -10.00
C GLY A 42 -10.44 -8.46 -9.10
N CYS A 43 -9.53 -7.56 -8.70
CA CYS A 43 -8.45 -7.86 -7.77
C CYS A 43 -8.95 -7.76 -6.33
N ARG A 44 -8.68 -8.77 -5.52
CA ARG A 44 -8.76 -8.70 -4.06
C ARG A 44 -7.37 -8.57 -3.44
N GLU A 45 -6.37 -9.09 -4.12
CA GLU A 45 -4.97 -8.97 -3.75
C GLU A 45 -4.19 -8.42 -4.93
N ALA A 46 -3.32 -7.46 -4.70
CA ALA A 46 -2.49 -6.83 -5.72
C ALA A 46 -1.02 -6.85 -5.31
N THR A 47 -0.18 -7.30 -6.22
CA THR A 47 1.27 -7.32 -6.02
C THR A 47 1.95 -6.48 -7.09
N VAL A 48 2.73 -5.48 -6.66
CA VAL A 48 3.57 -4.61 -7.52
C VAL A 48 5.05 -4.77 -7.16
N PHE A 49 5.36 -5.79 -6.39
CA PHE A 49 6.69 -6.14 -5.87
C PHE A 49 7.82 -5.99 -6.91
N GLY A 50 8.93 -5.38 -6.48
CA GLY A 50 10.14 -5.25 -7.30
C GLY A 50 10.02 -4.32 -8.51
N ARG A 51 8.88 -3.65 -8.68
CA ARG A 51 8.70 -2.61 -9.71
C ARG A 51 9.02 -1.26 -9.09
N ARG A 52 10.06 -0.59 -9.56
CA ARG A 52 10.43 0.75 -9.08
C ARG A 52 9.41 1.79 -9.56
N ILE A 53 8.23 1.75 -8.95
CA ILE A 53 7.16 2.72 -9.25
C ILE A 53 7.40 4.07 -8.61
N GLY A 54 8.18 4.10 -7.52
CA GLY A 54 8.56 5.32 -6.81
C GLY A 54 7.39 6.10 -6.22
N ASP A 55 7.68 7.30 -5.71
CA ASP A 55 6.69 8.15 -5.04
C ASP A 55 5.58 8.61 -6.00
N GLU A 56 5.93 8.99 -7.22
CA GLU A 56 4.94 9.41 -8.24
C GLU A 56 4.03 8.26 -8.65
N GLY A 57 4.60 7.05 -8.79
CA GLY A 57 3.82 5.85 -9.11
C GLY A 57 2.84 5.51 -7.99
N ILE A 58 3.28 5.58 -6.72
CA ILE A 58 2.40 5.36 -5.57
C ILE A 58 1.31 6.43 -5.49
N ALA A 59 1.60 7.70 -5.72
CA ALA A 59 0.58 8.75 -5.71
C ALA A 59 -0.56 8.46 -6.69
N ARG A 60 -0.24 7.97 -7.90
CA ARG A 60 -1.25 7.53 -8.89
C ARG A 60 -1.92 6.21 -8.50
N LEU A 61 -1.17 5.27 -7.93
CA LEU A 61 -1.71 3.95 -7.54
C LEU A 61 -2.79 4.09 -6.47
N VAL A 62 -2.58 4.93 -5.45
CA VAL A 62 -3.53 5.08 -4.34
C VAL A 62 -4.88 5.64 -4.79
N GLU A 63 -4.91 6.45 -5.85
CA GLU A 63 -6.14 6.97 -6.45
C GLU A 63 -6.96 5.88 -7.15
N ALA A 64 -6.30 4.82 -7.63
CA ALA A 64 -6.92 3.72 -8.34
C ALA A 64 -7.36 2.55 -7.45
N ILE A 65 -6.97 2.53 -6.16
CA ILE A 65 -7.27 1.43 -5.23
C ILE A 65 -8.79 1.33 -4.98
N PRO A 66 -9.44 0.22 -5.38
CA PRO A 66 -10.85 0.04 -5.11
C PRO A 66 -11.09 -0.38 -3.65
N PRO A 67 -12.27 -0.08 -3.07
CA PRO A 67 -12.63 -0.53 -1.72
C PRO A 67 -12.66 -2.06 -1.55
N SER A 68 -12.73 -2.80 -2.64
CA SER A 68 -12.71 -4.27 -2.64
C SER A 68 -11.32 -4.88 -2.49
N LEU A 69 -10.25 -4.11 -2.66
CA LEU A 69 -8.88 -4.59 -2.51
C LEU A 69 -8.59 -4.85 -1.03
N LYS A 70 -8.11 -6.06 -0.73
CA LYS A 70 -7.83 -6.52 0.64
C LYS A 70 -6.34 -6.54 0.96
N LEU A 71 -5.52 -6.82 -0.02
CA LEU A 71 -4.06 -6.87 0.14
C LEU A 71 -3.38 -6.07 -0.96
N LEU A 72 -2.48 -5.18 -0.54
CA LEU A 72 -1.55 -4.47 -1.42
C LEU A 72 -0.12 -4.82 -1.01
N ASP A 73 0.62 -5.42 -1.94
CA ASP A 73 2.03 -5.75 -1.78
C ASP A 73 2.86 -4.87 -2.73
N ILE A 74 3.58 -3.94 -2.13
CA ILE A 74 4.44 -2.96 -2.78
C ILE A 74 5.88 -3.04 -2.23
N TRP A 75 6.28 -4.22 -1.84
CA TRP A 75 7.63 -4.52 -1.36
C TRP A 75 8.68 -4.12 -2.39
N SER A 76 9.79 -3.51 -1.94
CA SER A 76 10.95 -3.14 -2.78
C SER A 76 10.55 -2.37 -4.06
N SER A 77 9.64 -1.41 -3.91
CA SER A 77 9.07 -0.65 -5.05
C SER A 77 9.67 0.76 -5.20
N GLY A 78 10.71 1.09 -4.42
CA GLY A 78 11.41 2.37 -4.48
C GLY A 78 10.60 3.54 -3.92
N ILE A 79 9.77 3.24 -2.93
CA ILE A 79 8.89 4.22 -2.28
C ILE A 79 9.68 4.97 -1.23
N GLY A 80 9.67 6.29 -1.33
CA GLY A 80 10.26 7.21 -0.39
C GLY A 80 9.24 7.85 0.57
N PRO A 81 9.65 8.92 1.27
CA PRO A 81 8.78 9.62 2.23
C PRO A 81 7.51 10.20 1.60
N LEU A 82 7.57 10.71 0.35
CA LEU A 82 6.42 11.31 -0.32
C LEU A 82 5.37 10.26 -0.71
N GLY A 83 5.81 9.09 -1.16
CA GLY A 83 4.90 7.97 -1.42
C GLY A 83 4.23 7.47 -0.14
N ALA A 84 4.96 7.43 0.98
CA ALA A 84 4.40 7.10 2.28
C ALA A 84 3.37 8.14 2.75
N VAL A 85 3.54 9.43 2.43
CA VAL A 85 2.52 10.47 2.68
C VAL A 85 1.24 10.18 1.89
N ALA A 86 1.35 9.81 0.60
CA ALA A 86 0.18 9.47 -0.20
C ALA A 86 -0.56 8.25 0.36
N LEU A 87 0.17 7.21 0.79
CA LEU A 87 -0.40 6.04 1.44
C LEU A 87 -1.05 6.37 2.78
N GLY A 88 -0.42 7.21 3.60
CA GLY A 88 -1.00 7.67 4.87
C GLY A 88 -2.34 8.39 4.67
N LYS A 89 -2.43 9.27 3.68
CA LYS A 89 -3.69 9.95 3.31
C LYS A 89 -4.74 8.96 2.82
N MET A 90 -4.35 8.00 1.98
CA MET A 90 -5.27 6.95 1.52
C MET A 90 -5.82 6.14 2.70
N LEU A 91 -4.99 5.77 3.67
CA LEU A 91 -5.41 5.02 4.84
C LEU A 91 -6.42 5.76 5.72
N GLU A 92 -6.47 7.10 5.70
CA GLU A 92 -7.46 7.87 6.47
C GLU A 92 -8.91 7.55 6.06
N THR A 93 -9.14 7.19 4.81
CA THR A 93 -10.48 7.00 4.23
C THR A 93 -10.72 5.59 3.71
N ASN A 94 -9.67 4.86 3.31
CA ASN A 94 -9.81 3.50 2.80
C ASN A 94 -9.95 2.50 3.96
N THR A 95 -11.14 1.95 4.14
CA THR A 95 -11.44 0.92 5.14
C THR A 95 -11.49 -0.49 4.55
N GLY A 96 -11.30 -0.61 3.24
CA GLY A 96 -11.33 -1.89 2.52
C GLY A 96 -10.05 -2.69 2.62
N LEU A 97 -8.89 -2.00 2.63
CA LEU A 97 -7.57 -2.63 2.67
C LEU A 97 -7.31 -3.22 4.07
N GLU A 98 -6.98 -4.50 4.10
CA GLU A 98 -6.72 -5.25 5.34
C GLU A 98 -5.22 -5.47 5.55
N LYS A 99 -4.44 -5.62 4.45
CA LYS A 99 -3.00 -5.92 4.52
C LYS A 99 -2.21 -5.00 3.60
N LEU A 100 -1.17 -4.39 4.14
CA LEU A 100 -0.24 -3.53 3.40
C LEU A 100 1.20 -3.99 3.66
N TYR A 101 1.89 -4.45 2.61
CA TYR A 101 3.28 -4.90 2.66
C TYR A 101 4.16 -3.90 1.94
N MET A 102 5.04 -3.23 2.71
CA MET A 102 5.89 -2.13 2.23
C MET A 102 7.39 -2.38 2.50
N ASN A 103 7.77 -3.58 2.87
CA ASN A 103 9.16 -3.89 3.23
C ASN A 103 10.16 -3.41 2.17
N GLU A 104 11.38 -3.11 2.58
CA GLU A 104 12.47 -2.67 1.70
C GLU A 104 12.13 -1.41 0.85
N ASN A 105 11.47 -0.44 1.46
CA ASN A 105 11.23 0.89 0.89
C ASN A 105 11.87 1.95 1.79
N GLU A 106 12.44 3.00 1.21
CA GLU A 106 13.18 4.02 1.97
C GLU A 106 12.26 5.15 2.47
N ILE A 107 11.20 4.80 3.23
CA ILE A 107 10.21 5.79 3.68
C ILE A 107 10.74 6.74 4.77
N GLY A 108 11.73 6.29 5.55
CA GLY A 108 12.32 7.05 6.62
C GLY A 108 11.37 7.44 7.76
N PRO A 109 11.88 8.21 8.77
CA PRO A 109 11.03 8.63 9.89
C PRO A 109 9.87 9.54 9.47
N ALA A 110 10.06 10.38 8.46
CA ALA A 110 9.01 11.28 7.95
C ALA A 110 7.85 10.51 7.32
N GLY A 111 8.15 9.50 6.49
CA GLY A 111 7.12 8.62 5.91
C GLY A 111 6.40 7.80 6.98
N ALA A 112 7.12 7.29 7.98
CA ALA A 112 6.52 6.56 9.09
C ALA A 112 5.56 7.43 9.91
N LYS A 113 5.90 8.72 10.15
CA LYS A 113 4.99 9.70 10.80
C LYS A 113 3.72 9.92 9.96
N ALA A 114 3.85 9.99 8.64
CA ALA A 114 2.68 10.15 7.76
C ALA A 114 1.78 8.91 7.78
N LEU A 115 2.35 7.71 7.75
CA LEU A 115 1.61 6.45 7.92
C LEU A 115 0.91 6.39 9.28
N ALA A 116 1.59 6.79 10.36
CA ALA A 116 1.03 6.85 11.70
C ALA A 116 -0.21 7.77 11.77
N ALA A 117 -0.17 8.92 11.09
CA ALA A 117 -1.32 9.83 11.02
C ALA A 117 -2.53 9.18 10.31
N GLY A 118 -2.29 8.43 9.23
CA GLY A 118 -3.32 7.64 8.54
C GLY A 118 -3.89 6.53 9.41
N LEU A 119 -3.01 5.76 10.07
CA LEU A 119 -3.39 4.65 10.95
C LEU A 119 -4.25 5.10 12.14
N ALA A 120 -3.99 6.28 12.68
CA ALA A 120 -4.79 6.84 13.79
C ALA A 120 -6.29 6.96 13.44
N LYS A 121 -6.62 7.09 12.15
CA LYS A 121 -8.01 7.21 11.65
C LYS A 121 -8.49 5.91 10.99
N ASN A 122 -7.58 5.06 10.53
CA ASN A 122 -7.92 3.83 9.80
C ASN A 122 -8.67 2.83 10.69
N ARG A 123 -9.62 2.11 10.09
CA ARG A 123 -10.44 1.08 10.75
C ARG A 123 -10.53 -0.22 9.91
N GLY A 124 -9.68 -0.36 8.91
CA GLY A 124 -9.68 -1.53 8.02
C GLY A 124 -8.41 -2.35 8.07
N LEU A 125 -7.25 -1.69 8.25
CA LEU A 125 -5.95 -2.36 8.17
C LEU A 125 -5.69 -3.20 9.44
N ASN A 126 -5.38 -4.48 9.24
CA ASN A 126 -4.99 -5.40 10.31
C ASN A 126 -3.52 -5.80 10.26
N THR A 127 -2.86 -5.67 9.11
CA THR A 127 -1.46 -6.05 8.94
C THR A 127 -0.69 -4.96 8.19
N LEU A 128 0.39 -4.48 8.80
CA LEU A 128 1.33 -3.54 8.19
C LEU A 128 2.76 -4.07 8.33
N TRP A 129 3.42 -4.28 7.20
CA TRP A 129 4.82 -4.69 7.18
C TRP A 129 5.70 -3.55 6.68
N LEU A 130 6.67 -3.17 7.51
CA LEU A 130 7.61 -2.07 7.29
C LEU A 130 9.06 -2.50 7.56
N SER A 131 9.40 -3.78 7.41
CA SER A 131 10.78 -4.25 7.61
C SER A 131 11.73 -3.53 6.65
N SER A 132 12.91 -3.14 7.14
CA SER A 132 13.96 -2.47 6.34
C SER A 132 13.46 -1.20 5.63
N CYS A 133 12.70 -0.36 6.33
CA CYS A 133 12.11 0.88 5.79
C CYS A 133 12.75 2.18 6.31
N GLY A 134 13.78 2.07 7.17
CA GLY A 134 14.45 3.24 7.75
C GLY A 134 13.58 4.06 8.70
N VAL A 135 12.63 3.43 9.38
CA VAL A 135 11.65 4.09 10.26
C VAL A 135 12.30 4.90 11.38
N GLY A 136 13.37 4.40 12.00
CA GLY A 136 14.08 5.04 13.10
C GLY A 136 13.22 5.26 14.35
N ASP A 137 13.83 5.82 15.39
CA ASP A 137 13.18 6.04 16.69
C ASP A 137 11.96 6.98 16.61
N GLU A 138 12.08 8.06 15.85
CA GLU A 138 11.00 9.04 15.72
C GLU A 138 9.78 8.46 15.00
N GLY A 139 10.00 7.66 13.95
CA GLY A 139 8.95 6.98 13.22
C GLY A 139 8.26 5.93 14.08
N ALA A 140 9.03 5.12 14.80
CA ALA A 140 8.54 4.09 15.71
C ALA A 140 7.69 4.72 16.83
N THR A 141 8.15 5.82 17.43
CA THR A 141 7.41 6.57 18.45
C THR A 141 6.08 7.10 17.90
N ALA A 142 6.08 7.62 16.66
CA ALA A 142 4.86 8.11 16.01
C ALA A 142 3.86 6.97 15.76
N LEU A 143 4.31 5.83 15.25
CA LEU A 143 3.48 4.64 15.04
C LEU A 143 2.90 4.14 16.36
N ALA A 144 3.72 3.97 17.40
CA ALA A 144 3.25 3.57 18.71
C ALA A 144 2.22 4.55 19.29
N GLY A 145 2.46 5.87 19.15
CA GLY A 145 1.52 6.91 19.57
C GLY A 145 0.19 6.90 18.82
N ALA A 146 0.19 6.57 17.55
CA ALA A 146 -1.05 6.39 16.77
C ALA A 146 -1.85 5.18 17.26
N LEU A 147 -1.16 4.07 17.52
CA LEU A 147 -1.79 2.82 17.97
C LEU A 147 -2.35 2.92 19.41
N SER A 148 -1.70 3.66 20.29
CA SER A 148 -2.13 3.80 21.69
C SER A 148 -3.37 4.69 21.88
N LYS A 149 -3.63 5.61 20.95
CA LYS A 149 -4.71 6.62 21.08
C LYS A 149 -6.07 6.15 20.59
N THR A 150 -6.16 5.01 19.91
CA THR A 150 -7.41 4.59 19.28
C THR A 150 -8.01 3.38 19.99
N GLN A 151 -9.18 3.55 20.62
CA GLN A 151 -9.93 2.45 21.24
C GLN A 151 -10.50 1.41 20.24
N ALA A 152 -10.51 1.74 18.94
CA ALA A 152 -11.01 0.87 17.87
C ALA A 152 -9.87 0.45 16.94
N GLN A 153 -8.74 0.02 17.52
CA GLN A 153 -7.58 -0.42 16.74
C GLN A 153 -7.87 -1.75 16.06
N THR A 154 -7.72 -1.77 14.75
CA THR A 154 -7.86 -2.99 13.93
C THR A 154 -6.51 -3.62 13.61
N LEU A 155 -5.39 -2.89 13.83
CA LEU A 155 -4.07 -3.40 13.51
C LEU A 155 -3.63 -4.47 14.52
N GLU A 156 -3.43 -5.68 14.02
CA GLU A 156 -3.02 -6.86 14.79
C GLU A 156 -1.53 -7.16 14.61
N VAL A 157 -1.00 -6.85 13.44
CA VAL A 157 0.41 -7.15 13.07
C VAL A 157 1.08 -5.89 12.56
N LEU A 158 2.13 -5.47 13.27
CA LEU A 158 3.07 -4.44 12.82
C LEU A 158 4.49 -5.03 12.82
N ASP A 159 5.07 -5.17 11.63
CA ASP A 159 6.46 -5.62 11.48
C ASP A 159 7.38 -4.41 11.26
N LEU A 160 8.30 -4.21 12.18
CA LEU A 160 9.32 -3.14 12.16
C LEU A 160 10.75 -3.69 12.15
N TRP A 161 10.94 -4.95 11.75
CA TRP A 161 12.26 -5.57 11.74
C TRP A 161 13.26 -4.74 10.92
N ASN A 162 14.52 -4.65 11.40
CA ASN A 162 15.61 -3.96 10.71
C ASN A 162 15.32 -2.48 10.34
N ASN A 163 14.86 -1.68 11.31
CA ASN A 163 14.53 -0.26 11.10
C ASN A 163 15.38 0.70 11.92
N SER A 164 16.53 0.25 12.44
CA SER A 164 17.44 1.07 13.26
C SER A 164 16.72 1.74 14.44
N ILE A 165 15.81 1.00 15.09
CA ILE A 165 15.08 1.46 16.27
C ILE A 165 15.94 1.15 17.50
N GLY A 166 16.34 2.19 18.23
CA GLY A 166 17.10 2.10 19.45
C GLY A 166 16.21 2.14 20.71
N PRO A 167 16.82 2.23 21.89
CA PRO A 167 16.08 2.28 23.17
C PRO A 167 15.10 3.45 23.29
N THR A 168 15.33 4.54 22.55
CA THR A 168 14.45 5.73 22.56
C THR A 168 13.21 5.56 21.70
N GLY A 169 13.24 4.68 20.70
CA GLY A 169 12.09 4.35 19.86
C GLY A 169 11.24 3.19 20.40
N ALA A 170 11.74 2.44 21.38
CA ALA A 170 10.96 1.40 22.03
C ALA A 170 9.96 2.02 23.03
N PRO A 171 8.66 1.63 23.00
CA PRO A 171 7.72 2.10 24.02
C PRO A 171 8.21 1.68 25.41
N ALA A 172 8.24 2.62 26.36
CA ALA A 172 8.59 2.35 27.73
C ALA A 172 7.59 1.31 28.30
N GLY A 173 8.04 0.08 28.52
CA GLY A 173 7.21 -0.95 29.17
C GLY A 173 7.18 -2.34 28.56
N THR A 174 7.98 -2.63 27.54
CA THR A 174 8.15 -4.02 27.03
C THR A 174 9.38 -4.65 27.67
N HIS A 175 9.21 -5.20 28.87
CA HIS A 175 10.12 -6.17 29.50
C HIS A 175 9.48 -7.54 29.52
#